data_b5901a42a08db93cf4bef2a4d8f08327
#
_entry.id   b5901a42a08db93cf4bef2a4d8f08327
#
_cell.length_a   1.000
_cell.length_b   1.000
_cell.length_c   1.000
_cell.angle_alpha   90.00
_cell.angle_beta   90.00
_cell.angle_gamma   90.00
#
_symmetry.space_group_name_H-M   'P 1'
#
loop_
_entity.id
_entity.type
_entity.pdbx_description
1 polymer ?
#
loop_
_entity_poly.entity_id
_entity_poly.type
_entity_poly.pdbx_seq_one_letter_code
_entity_poly.pdbx_strand_id
1 'polypeptide(L)'
;MIADIGGTRVYVTTTASGAMGVRATDGKLLWSYEIDRTTAVIPTPIVRGDLVFFAAGYKRGGALLKQVAQPENLVNIEEIYPIKPALANKHGGIVLVGDHLFGDSDDAGVPFCASLMTGEIVWKERGSGRSSAAFAAADGCLYIRFQNGVVALAKATPDGYKETGKFQIPGNESMPSWSHPVITGGRLFLREQDRILCYDVTATK
;
A
#
# COMPACT_ATOMS: atom_id res chain seq x y z
N MET A 1 4.10 -7.57 8.16
CA MET A 1 3.60 -6.57 9.14
C MET A 1 3.39 -7.24 10.50
N ILE A 2 3.23 -6.47 11.56
CA ILE A 2 3.07 -6.98 12.93
C ILE A 2 1.72 -6.53 13.47
N ALA A 3 0.98 -7.44 14.10
CA ALA A 3 -0.22 -7.17 14.90
C ALA A 3 -0.07 -7.80 16.28
N ASP A 4 -0.66 -7.19 17.29
CA ASP A 4 -0.76 -7.75 18.66
C ASP A 4 -2.26 -7.96 18.97
N ILE A 5 -2.71 -9.22 19.01
CA ILE A 5 -4.11 -9.61 19.09
C ILE A 5 -4.35 -10.43 20.35
N GLY A 6 -5.01 -9.82 21.35
CA GLY A 6 -5.29 -10.50 22.62
C GLY A 6 -4.05 -11.05 23.33
N GLY A 7 -2.91 -10.35 23.23
CA GLY A 7 -1.63 -10.80 23.78
C GLY A 7 -0.81 -11.70 22.86
N THR A 8 -1.35 -12.12 21.73
CA THR A 8 -0.63 -12.92 20.73
C THR A 8 -0.05 -12.00 19.64
N ARG A 9 1.28 -12.03 19.50
CA ARG A 9 1.95 -11.35 18.39
C ARG A 9 1.85 -12.16 17.10
N VAL A 10 1.35 -11.52 16.05
CA VAL A 10 1.09 -12.12 14.75
C VAL A 10 1.94 -11.42 13.69
N TYR A 11 2.68 -12.18 12.93
CA TYR A 11 3.30 -11.71 11.69
C TYR A 11 2.34 -11.94 10.53
N VAL A 12 1.95 -10.83 9.90
CA VAL A 12 1.03 -10.83 8.76
C VAL A 12 1.81 -10.63 7.47
N THR A 13 1.57 -11.50 6.50
CA THR A 13 2.18 -11.43 5.17
C THR A 13 1.21 -11.87 4.09
N THR A 14 1.60 -11.65 2.84
CA THR A 14 0.87 -12.13 1.65
C THR A 14 1.67 -13.21 0.93
N THR A 15 0.95 -14.07 0.23
CA THR A 15 1.48 -15.11 -0.64
C THR A 15 0.75 -15.06 -1.99
N ALA A 16 1.18 -15.88 -2.95
CA ALA A 16 0.48 -15.99 -4.25
C ALA A 16 -0.99 -16.44 -4.12
N SER A 17 -1.36 -17.00 -2.97
CA SER A 17 -2.72 -17.50 -2.69
C SER A 17 -3.51 -16.62 -1.73
N GLY A 18 -3.01 -15.43 -1.35
CA GLY A 18 -3.74 -14.51 -0.47
C GLY A 18 -2.93 -13.99 0.70
N ALA A 19 -3.55 -13.84 1.86
CA ALA A 19 -2.93 -13.35 3.08
C ALA A 19 -2.90 -14.41 4.17
N MET A 20 -1.93 -14.33 5.08
CA MET A 20 -1.82 -15.23 6.22
C MET A 20 -1.23 -14.54 7.44
N GLY A 21 -1.57 -15.06 8.61
CA GLY A 21 -0.99 -14.67 9.88
C GLY A 21 -0.35 -15.85 10.60
N VAL A 22 0.89 -15.68 11.05
CA VAL A 22 1.62 -16.68 11.83
C VAL A 22 1.96 -16.14 13.21
N ARG A 23 1.98 -17.01 14.21
CA ARG A 23 2.38 -16.64 15.56
C ARG A 23 3.89 -16.36 15.61
N ALA A 24 4.26 -15.21 16.15
CA ALA A 24 5.65 -14.76 16.15
C ALA A 24 6.60 -15.63 16.97
N THR A 25 6.08 -16.34 17.99
CA THR A 25 6.90 -17.13 18.92
C THR A 25 7.37 -18.47 18.36
N ASP A 26 6.61 -19.10 17.48
CA ASP A 26 6.86 -20.46 17.00
C ASP A 26 6.58 -20.69 15.51
N GLY A 27 6.10 -19.64 14.81
CA GLY A 27 5.77 -19.72 13.38
C GLY A 27 4.49 -20.52 13.08
N LYS A 28 3.69 -20.88 14.10
CA LYS A 28 2.41 -21.58 13.88
C LYS A 28 1.50 -20.74 13.01
N LEU A 29 0.97 -21.34 11.92
CA LEU A 29 -0.10 -20.73 11.14
C LEU A 29 -1.34 -20.56 12.00
N LEU A 30 -1.81 -19.32 12.14
CA LEU A 30 -3.00 -18.97 12.90
C LEU A 30 -4.22 -18.87 12.00
N TRP A 31 -4.06 -18.21 10.87
CA TRP A 31 -5.12 -18.01 9.89
C TRP A 31 -4.58 -17.85 8.47
N SER A 32 -5.40 -18.17 7.48
CA SER A 32 -5.19 -17.85 6.07
C SER A 32 -6.48 -17.34 5.45
N TYR A 33 -6.35 -16.43 4.49
CA TYR A 33 -7.43 -15.96 3.65
C TYR A 33 -7.03 -16.21 2.19
N GLU A 34 -7.74 -17.09 1.54
CA GLU A 34 -7.38 -17.56 0.20
C GLU A 34 -8.07 -16.77 -0.89
N ILE A 35 -7.34 -16.49 -1.94
CA ILE A 35 -7.84 -15.93 -3.20
C ILE A 35 -7.38 -16.83 -4.35
N ASP A 36 -8.02 -16.70 -5.51
CA ASP A 36 -7.49 -17.32 -6.72
C ASP A 36 -6.04 -16.91 -6.94
N ARG A 37 -5.18 -17.87 -7.13
CA ARG A 37 -3.75 -17.68 -7.27
C ARG A 37 -3.41 -16.63 -8.33
N THR A 38 -2.53 -15.70 -7.98
CA THR A 38 -2.01 -14.68 -8.86
C THR A 38 -0.52 -14.48 -8.65
N THR A 39 0.16 -13.94 -9.66
CA THR A 39 1.61 -13.69 -9.62
C THR A 39 1.99 -12.40 -8.92
N ALA A 40 1.05 -11.51 -8.64
CA ALA A 40 1.31 -10.21 -8.03
C ALA A 40 0.47 -9.98 -6.79
N VAL A 41 0.92 -10.53 -5.66
CA VAL A 41 0.46 -10.18 -4.30
C VAL A 41 1.65 -9.52 -3.58
N ILE A 42 2.14 -8.43 -4.19
CA ILE A 42 3.37 -7.75 -3.81
C ILE A 42 3.15 -6.67 -2.75
N PRO A 43 2.04 -5.90 -2.77
CA PRO A 43 1.82 -4.87 -1.78
C PRO A 43 1.90 -5.39 -0.36
N THR A 44 2.67 -4.72 0.47
CA THR A 44 2.74 -5.03 1.90
C THR A 44 1.36 -4.88 2.53
N PRO A 45 0.86 -5.84 3.32
CA PRO A 45 -0.39 -5.70 4.03
C PRO A 45 -0.39 -4.48 4.95
N ILE A 46 -1.53 -3.85 5.12
CA ILE A 46 -1.72 -2.77 6.09
C ILE A 46 -2.35 -3.37 7.35
N VAL A 47 -1.74 -3.11 8.49
CA VAL A 47 -2.27 -3.50 9.81
C VAL A 47 -2.63 -2.24 10.59
N ARG A 48 -3.88 -2.16 11.06
CA ARG A 48 -4.36 -1.11 11.96
C ARG A 48 -5.15 -1.74 13.12
N GLY A 49 -4.51 -1.86 14.28
CA GLY A 49 -5.09 -2.60 15.39
C GLY A 49 -5.32 -4.06 15.03
N ASP A 50 -6.58 -4.49 15.08
CA ASP A 50 -7.02 -5.83 14.69
C ASP A 50 -7.36 -5.98 13.20
N LEU A 51 -7.37 -4.89 12.44
CA LEU A 51 -7.68 -4.89 11.01
C LEU A 51 -6.45 -5.22 10.17
N VAL A 52 -6.65 -6.00 9.11
CA VAL A 52 -5.67 -6.33 8.08
C VAL A 52 -6.27 -6.08 6.71
N PHE A 53 -5.74 -5.10 6.00
CA PHE A 53 -6.03 -4.92 4.58
C PHE A 53 -4.88 -5.48 3.74
N PHE A 54 -5.20 -6.19 2.66
CA PHE A 54 -4.22 -6.61 1.66
C PHE A 54 -4.78 -6.42 0.25
N ALA A 55 -3.88 -6.31 -0.72
CA ALA A 55 -4.25 -6.15 -2.12
C ALA A 55 -3.41 -7.07 -3.02
N ALA A 56 -4.00 -7.41 -4.15
CA ALA A 56 -3.40 -8.20 -5.21
C ALA A 56 -3.61 -7.54 -6.57
N GLY A 57 -2.62 -7.65 -7.43
CA GLY A 57 -2.65 -7.09 -8.79
C GLY A 57 -3.41 -7.96 -9.79
N TYR A 58 -3.29 -7.57 -11.07
CA TYR A 58 -3.98 -8.22 -12.19
C TYR A 58 -5.50 -8.27 -11.99
N LYS A 59 -6.08 -7.14 -11.56
CA LYS A 59 -7.52 -6.95 -11.32
C LYS A 59 -8.11 -7.85 -10.23
N ARG A 60 -7.27 -8.49 -9.40
CA ARG A 60 -7.77 -9.31 -8.28
C ARG A 60 -8.48 -8.44 -7.25
N GLY A 61 -7.84 -7.39 -6.76
CA GLY A 61 -8.46 -6.46 -5.82
C GLY A 61 -7.84 -6.48 -4.44
N GLY A 62 -8.57 -5.91 -3.48
CA GLY A 62 -8.18 -5.88 -2.07
C GLY A 62 -9.33 -6.29 -1.16
N ALA A 63 -9.01 -6.85 0.01
CA ALA A 63 -9.95 -7.27 1.05
C ALA A 63 -9.56 -6.71 2.41
N LEU A 64 -10.54 -6.54 3.29
CA LEU A 64 -10.34 -6.17 4.68
C LEU A 64 -10.80 -7.30 5.59
N LEU A 65 -9.91 -7.70 6.47
CA LEU A 65 -10.12 -8.75 7.46
C LEU A 65 -9.97 -8.16 8.85
N LYS A 66 -10.65 -8.75 9.83
CA LYS A 66 -10.49 -8.48 11.24
C LYS A 66 -9.92 -9.71 11.93
N GLN A 67 -8.85 -9.53 12.68
CA GLN A 67 -8.26 -10.57 13.51
C GLN A 67 -8.98 -10.64 14.86
N VAL A 68 -9.37 -11.82 15.29
CA VAL A 68 -10.14 -12.07 16.52
C VAL A 68 -9.38 -13.04 17.41
N ALA A 69 -9.03 -12.58 18.61
CA ALA A 69 -8.36 -13.42 19.61
C ALA A 69 -9.26 -14.61 19.98
N GLN A 70 -8.62 -15.76 20.14
CA GLN A 70 -9.24 -17.02 20.58
C GLN A 70 -8.47 -17.57 21.78
N PRO A 71 -9.07 -18.52 22.55
CA PRO A 71 -8.34 -19.23 23.62
C PRO A 71 -7.03 -19.84 23.11
N GLU A 72 -6.13 -20.16 24.04
CA GLU A 72 -4.84 -20.82 23.77
C GLU A 72 -3.90 -20.04 22.84
N ASN A 73 -3.97 -18.70 22.89
CA ASN A 73 -3.17 -17.83 22.00
C ASN A 73 -3.40 -18.11 20.51
N LEU A 74 -4.60 -18.51 20.13
CA LEU A 74 -5.05 -18.62 18.76
C LEU A 74 -5.66 -17.31 18.29
N VAL A 75 -5.67 -17.10 16.99
CA VAL A 75 -6.30 -15.96 16.32
C VAL A 75 -7.02 -16.46 15.09
N ASN A 76 -8.29 -16.08 14.94
CA ASN A 76 -9.08 -16.30 13.74
C ASN A 76 -9.23 -14.99 12.96
N ILE A 77 -9.86 -15.06 11.80
CA ILE A 77 -10.25 -13.88 11.01
C ILE A 77 -11.75 -13.87 10.76
N GLU A 78 -12.28 -12.66 10.70
CA GLU A 78 -13.60 -12.32 10.18
C GLU A 78 -13.41 -11.46 8.94
N GLU A 79 -14.18 -11.71 7.89
CA GLU A 79 -14.18 -10.90 6.68
C GLU A 79 -15.05 -9.66 6.90
N ILE A 80 -14.46 -8.45 6.83
CA ILE A 80 -15.21 -7.20 6.86
C ILE A 80 -15.80 -6.92 5.47
N TYR A 81 -14.97 -7.09 4.44
CA TYR A 81 -15.45 -7.16 3.06
C TYR A 81 -14.54 -8.07 2.23
N PRO A 82 -15.13 -8.81 1.27
CA PRO A 82 -14.39 -9.70 0.39
C PRO A 82 -13.53 -8.92 -0.62
N ILE A 83 -12.80 -9.66 -1.44
CA ILE A 83 -12.01 -9.09 -2.52
C ILE A 83 -12.86 -8.16 -3.39
N LYS A 84 -12.44 -6.89 -3.46
CA LYS A 84 -13.02 -5.85 -4.32
C LYS A 84 -12.06 -5.51 -5.46
N PRO A 85 -12.37 -5.81 -6.72
CA PRO A 85 -11.49 -5.57 -7.86
C PRO A 85 -11.06 -4.12 -8.03
N ALA A 86 -11.88 -3.16 -7.58
CA ALA A 86 -11.56 -1.73 -7.62
C ALA A 86 -10.31 -1.36 -6.80
N LEU A 87 -9.94 -2.19 -5.81
CA LEU A 87 -8.78 -2.01 -4.93
C LEU A 87 -7.53 -2.78 -5.42
N ALA A 88 -7.54 -3.27 -6.66
CA ALA A 88 -6.38 -3.96 -7.21
C ALA A 88 -5.14 -3.07 -7.20
N ASN A 89 -4.02 -3.62 -6.74
CA ASN A 89 -2.72 -2.96 -6.78
C ASN A 89 -1.65 -4.01 -7.07
N LYS A 90 -0.82 -3.76 -8.07
CA LYS A 90 0.14 -4.75 -8.57
C LYS A 90 1.44 -4.73 -7.76
N HIS A 91 2.11 -3.58 -7.67
CA HIS A 91 3.39 -3.46 -6.97
C HIS A 91 3.66 -2.06 -6.38
N GLY A 92 2.84 -1.07 -6.67
CA GLY A 92 3.04 0.31 -6.20
C GLY A 92 2.78 0.54 -4.73
N GLY A 93 2.18 -0.45 -4.06
CA GLY A 93 1.78 -0.33 -2.66
C GLY A 93 0.55 0.54 -2.44
N ILE A 94 -0.04 0.36 -1.29
CA ILE A 94 -1.16 1.17 -0.80
C ILE A 94 -0.75 1.70 0.56
N VAL A 95 -1.01 2.97 0.84
CA VAL A 95 -0.75 3.61 2.13
C VAL A 95 -2.07 3.97 2.81
N LEU A 96 -2.08 3.88 4.12
CA LEU A 96 -3.21 4.28 4.96
C LEU A 96 -2.91 5.64 5.60
N VAL A 97 -3.78 6.61 5.38
CA VAL A 97 -3.73 7.92 6.07
C VAL A 97 -5.11 8.20 6.65
N GLY A 98 -5.19 8.33 7.97
CA GLY A 98 -6.47 8.38 8.67
C GLY A 98 -7.30 7.13 8.39
N ASP A 99 -8.50 7.29 7.87
CA ASP A 99 -9.43 6.21 7.53
C ASP A 99 -9.46 5.88 6.03
N HIS A 100 -8.48 6.38 5.26
CA HIS A 100 -8.47 6.24 3.81
C HIS A 100 -7.21 5.54 3.30
N LEU A 101 -7.44 4.64 2.35
CA LEU A 101 -6.43 3.96 1.56
C LEU A 101 -6.11 4.81 0.33
N PHE A 102 -4.81 4.98 0.04
CA PHE A 102 -4.35 5.67 -1.16
C PHE A 102 -3.37 4.77 -1.91
N GLY A 103 -3.54 4.66 -3.21
CA GLY A 103 -2.68 3.81 -4.04
C GLY A 103 -2.86 4.06 -5.53
N ASP A 104 -2.15 3.26 -6.33
CA ASP A 104 -2.32 3.20 -7.77
C ASP A 104 -3.35 2.14 -8.15
N SER A 105 -4.16 2.41 -9.14
CA SER A 105 -5.13 1.47 -9.69
C SER A 105 -4.44 0.41 -10.54
N ASP A 106 -4.17 -0.73 -9.91
CA ASP A 106 -3.40 -1.86 -10.42
C ASP A 106 -1.96 -1.45 -10.81
N ASP A 107 -1.70 -1.12 -12.06
CA ASP A 107 -0.44 -0.57 -12.57
C ASP A 107 -0.68 0.52 -13.63
N ALA A 108 -1.82 1.19 -13.53
CA ALA A 108 -2.29 2.14 -14.54
C ALA A 108 -1.76 3.57 -14.36
N GLY A 109 -1.10 3.87 -13.24
CA GLY A 109 -0.70 5.24 -12.89
C GLY A 109 -1.92 6.14 -12.68
N VAL A 110 -2.98 5.59 -12.11
CA VAL A 110 -4.20 6.33 -11.75
C VAL A 110 -4.38 6.28 -10.25
N PRO A 111 -3.95 7.32 -9.52
CA PRO A 111 -4.18 7.43 -8.09
C PRO A 111 -5.64 7.24 -7.72
N PHE A 112 -5.87 6.59 -6.58
CA PHE A 112 -7.19 6.49 -5.97
C PHE A 112 -7.14 6.75 -4.47
N CYS A 113 -8.28 7.14 -3.92
CA CYS A 113 -8.62 7.12 -2.51
C CYS A 113 -9.80 6.19 -2.29
N ALA A 114 -9.73 5.36 -1.25
CA ALA A 114 -10.83 4.49 -0.87
C ALA A 114 -11.03 4.52 0.65
N SER A 115 -12.26 4.28 1.11
CA SER A 115 -12.53 4.09 2.53
C SER A 115 -11.94 2.76 3.00
N LEU A 116 -11.17 2.77 4.09
CA LEU A 116 -10.65 1.51 4.67
C LEU A 116 -11.79 0.58 5.06
N MET A 117 -12.82 1.10 5.73
CA MET A 117 -13.87 0.26 6.33
C MET A 117 -14.86 -0.30 5.33
N THR A 118 -15.10 0.39 4.21
CA THR A 118 -16.05 -0.08 3.20
C THR A 118 -15.39 -0.58 1.93
N GLY A 119 -14.12 -0.19 1.68
CA GLY A 119 -13.43 -0.49 0.43
C GLY A 119 -14.03 0.24 -0.79
N GLU A 120 -14.87 1.23 -0.57
CA GLU A 120 -15.45 2.01 -1.64
C GLU A 120 -14.50 3.09 -2.12
N ILE A 121 -14.42 3.26 -3.43
CA ILE A 121 -13.61 4.32 -4.04
C ILE A 121 -14.29 5.67 -3.78
N VAL A 122 -13.57 6.56 -3.10
CA VAL A 122 -13.98 7.94 -2.84
C VAL A 122 -13.67 8.81 -4.06
N TRP A 123 -12.44 8.68 -4.59
CA TRP A 123 -12.04 9.28 -5.86
C TRP A 123 -10.99 8.43 -6.56
N LYS A 124 -10.92 8.57 -7.88
CA LYS A 124 -9.95 7.92 -8.73
C LYS A 124 -9.65 8.84 -9.91
N GLU A 125 -8.47 9.45 -9.90
CA GLU A 125 -8.14 10.55 -10.79
C GLU A 125 -6.72 10.39 -11.35
N ARG A 126 -6.51 10.81 -12.60
CA ARG A 126 -5.21 10.77 -13.24
C ARG A 126 -4.38 12.00 -12.88
N GLY A 127 -3.18 11.76 -12.38
CA GLY A 127 -2.18 12.79 -12.09
C GLY A 127 -1.27 13.08 -13.28
N SER A 128 -0.16 13.77 -12.98
CA SER A 128 0.87 14.15 -13.97
C SER A 128 1.72 12.99 -14.48
N GLY A 129 1.81 11.91 -13.70
CA GLY A 129 2.61 10.74 -14.07
C GLY A 129 1.87 9.72 -14.94
N ARG A 130 2.60 8.70 -15.37
CA ARG A 130 2.10 7.63 -16.23
C ARG A 130 2.66 6.28 -15.80
N SER A 131 1.96 5.21 -16.16
CA SER A 131 2.27 3.83 -15.81
C SER A 131 2.23 3.61 -14.31
N SER A 132 2.71 2.49 -13.80
CA SER A 132 2.69 2.18 -12.37
C SER A 132 3.18 3.32 -11.49
N ALA A 133 2.58 3.45 -10.32
CA ALA A 133 2.98 4.43 -9.34
C ALA A 133 3.18 3.80 -7.96
N ALA A 134 4.29 4.14 -7.29
CA ALA A 134 4.59 3.75 -5.92
C ALA A 134 4.31 4.91 -4.96
N PHE A 135 3.73 4.58 -3.79
CA PHE A 135 3.22 5.54 -2.82
C PHE A 135 4.00 5.49 -1.51
N ALA A 136 4.29 6.66 -0.97
CA ALA A 136 4.62 6.87 0.44
C ALA A 136 3.83 8.05 0.98
N ALA A 137 3.60 8.10 2.30
CA ALA A 137 2.88 9.18 2.96
C ALA A 137 3.70 9.75 4.10
N ALA A 138 3.76 11.08 4.18
CA ALA A 138 4.33 11.82 5.30
C ALA A 138 3.66 13.20 5.39
N ASP A 139 3.47 13.70 6.62
CA ASP A 139 3.01 15.06 6.93
C ASP A 139 1.73 15.46 6.17
N GLY A 140 0.76 14.52 6.06
CA GLY A 140 -0.50 14.75 5.36
C GLY A 140 -0.40 14.86 3.84
N CYS A 141 0.74 14.44 3.28
CA CYS A 141 1.00 14.42 1.85
C CYS A 141 1.29 13.00 1.35
N LEU A 142 0.98 12.77 0.08
CA LEU A 142 1.34 11.58 -0.68
C LEU A 142 2.55 11.94 -1.57
N TYR A 143 3.59 11.15 -1.48
CA TYR A 143 4.73 11.17 -2.39
C TYR A 143 4.54 10.03 -3.38
N ILE A 144 4.31 10.36 -4.63
CA ILE A 144 3.90 9.41 -5.66
C ILE A 144 4.99 9.35 -6.72
N ARG A 145 5.66 8.22 -6.83
CA ARG A 145 6.68 7.99 -7.85
C ARG A 145 6.09 7.16 -8.98
N PHE A 146 5.92 7.77 -10.13
CA PHE A 146 5.46 7.10 -11.34
C PHE A 146 6.62 6.45 -12.10
N GLN A 147 6.33 5.38 -12.82
CA GLN A 147 7.33 4.62 -13.58
C GLN A 147 8.03 5.47 -14.65
N ASN A 148 7.35 6.46 -15.23
CA ASN A 148 7.95 7.39 -16.20
C ASN A 148 8.87 8.45 -15.56
N GLY A 149 9.22 8.29 -14.30
CA GLY A 149 10.16 9.16 -13.58
C GLY A 149 9.55 10.45 -13.02
N VAL A 150 8.27 10.70 -13.23
CA VAL A 150 7.57 11.80 -12.54
C VAL A 150 7.43 11.44 -11.07
N VAL A 151 7.80 12.38 -10.19
CA VAL A 151 7.49 12.32 -8.77
C VAL A 151 6.53 13.45 -8.47
N ALA A 152 5.36 13.12 -7.96
CA ALA A 152 4.32 14.09 -7.61
C ALA A 152 4.13 14.15 -6.09
N LEU A 153 3.87 15.33 -5.60
CA LEU A 153 3.41 15.60 -4.24
C LEU A 153 1.93 15.95 -4.28
N ALA A 154 1.10 15.22 -3.56
CA ALA A 154 -0.33 15.47 -3.49
C ALA A 154 -0.81 15.51 -2.04
N LYS A 155 -1.96 16.13 -1.78
CA LYS A 155 -2.60 16.09 -0.46
C LYS A 155 -3.19 14.69 -0.21
N ALA A 156 -2.98 14.17 0.99
CA ALA A 156 -3.61 12.92 1.45
C ALA A 156 -5.02 13.25 2.00
N THR A 157 -5.98 13.47 1.10
CA THR A 157 -7.35 13.91 1.45
C THR A 157 -8.40 13.12 0.67
N PRO A 158 -9.59 12.84 1.25
CA PRO A 158 -10.72 12.28 0.52
C PRO A 158 -11.41 13.29 -0.42
N ASP A 159 -11.07 14.58 -0.38
CA ASP A 159 -11.75 15.65 -1.14
C ASP A 159 -11.31 15.77 -2.61
N GLY A 160 -10.75 14.70 -3.19
CA GLY A 160 -10.24 14.65 -4.56
C GLY A 160 -8.71 14.68 -4.64
N TYR A 161 -8.18 14.38 -5.81
CA TYR A 161 -6.74 14.40 -6.07
C TYR A 161 -6.24 15.84 -6.22
N LYS A 162 -5.39 16.26 -5.30
CA LYS A 162 -4.84 17.64 -5.26
C LYS A 162 -3.32 17.59 -5.31
N GLU A 163 -2.77 17.60 -6.53
CA GLU A 163 -1.33 17.67 -6.76
C GLU A 163 -0.83 19.10 -6.44
N THR A 164 0.16 19.19 -5.56
CA THR A 164 0.73 20.47 -5.07
C THR A 164 2.12 20.74 -5.60
N GLY A 165 2.79 19.73 -6.18
CA GLY A 165 4.09 19.87 -6.79
C GLY A 165 4.50 18.62 -7.53
N LYS A 166 5.46 18.75 -8.43
CA LYS A 166 6.06 17.63 -9.15
C LYS A 166 7.45 17.97 -9.67
N PHE A 167 8.22 16.93 -9.92
CA PHE A 167 9.48 17.02 -10.64
C PHE A 167 9.75 15.73 -11.42
N GLN A 168 10.71 15.79 -12.36
CA GLN A 168 11.19 14.65 -13.13
C GLN A 168 12.53 14.21 -12.54
N ILE A 169 12.66 12.92 -12.17
CA ILE A 169 13.96 12.37 -11.78
C ILE A 169 14.82 12.07 -13.01
N PRO A 170 16.14 12.25 -12.91
CA PRO A 170 17.05 11.78 -13.95
C PRO A 170 17.06 10.25 -13.95
N GLY A 171 16.75 9.64 -15.06
CA GLY A 171 16.71 8.18 -15.15
C GLY A 171 16.56 7.67 -16.56
N ASN A 172 16.44 6.36 -16.69
CA ASN A 172 16.22 5.69 -17.95
C ASN A 172 14.72 5.30 -18.07
N GLU A 173 13.96 6.09 -18.79
CA GLU A 173 12.53 5.90 -18.98
C GLU A 173 12.18 4.56 -19.68
N SER A 174 13.13 3.91 -20.32
CA SER A 174 12.93 2.62 -20.98
C SER A 174 12.93 1.42 -20.02
N MET A 175 13.39 1.62 -18.76
CA MET A 175 13.51 0.56 -17.76
C MET A 175 12.40 0.67 -16.70
N PRO A 176 11.88 -0.47 -16.23
CA PRO A 176 10.92 -0.47 -15.12
C PRO A 176 11.49 0.19 -13.86
N SER A 177 10.69 0.99 -13.18
CA SER A 177 11.11 1.75 -12.02
C SER A 177 10.01 1.67 -10.94
N TRP A 178 10.07 0.60 -10.13
CA TRP A 178 9.00 0.21 -9.20
C TRP A 178 9.40 0.30 -7.73
N SER A 179 10.62 0.78 -7.43
CA SER A 179 11.03 0.93 -6.04
C SER A 179 10.19 1.99 -5.32
N HIS A 180 9.77 1.67 -4.09
CA HIS A 180 8.98 2.59 -3.30
C HIS A 180 9.82 3.77 -2.82
N PRO A 181 9.26 5.00 -2.76
CA PRO A 181 9.90 6.12 -2.12
C PRO A 181 10.07 5.87 -0.62
N VAL A 182 11.16 6.36 -0.06
CA VAL A 182 11.40 6.32 1.39
C VAL A 182 11.58 7.74 1.90
N ILE A 183 10.84 8.09 2.97
CA ILE A 183 10.89 9.41 3.60
C ILE A 183 11.36 9.22 5.03
N THR A 184 12.46 9.85 5.37
CA THR A 184 13.02 9.84 6.73
C THR A 184 13.92 11.05 6.97
N GLY A 185 13.85 11.64 8.19
CA GLY A 185 14.70 12.77 8.59
C GLY A 185 14.61 13.97 7.65
N GLY A 186 13.42 14.29 7.11
CA GLY A 186 13.21 15.39 6.17
C GLY A 186 13.80 15.16 4.77
N ARG A 187 14.11 13.92 4.45
CA ARG A 187 14.69 13.54 3.14
C ARG A 187 13.84 12.50 2.44
N LEU A 188 13.70 12.67 1.12
CA LEU A 188 13.09 11.72 0.20
C LEU A 188 14.20 10.96 -0.51
N PHE A 189 14.22 9.65 -0.36
CA PHE A 189 15.12 8.74 -1.07
C PHE A 189 14.37 8.01 -2.16
N LEU A 190 14.93 8.03 -3.37
CA LEU A 190 14.40 7.34 -4.54
C LEU A 190 15.48 6.46 -5.15
N ARG A 191 15.20 5.19 -5.34
CA ARG A 191 16.10 4.32 -6.10
C ARG A 191 15.69 4.39 -7.58
N GLU A 192 16.66 4.72 -8.43
CA GLU A 192 16.52 4.65 -9.88
C GLU A 192 17.62 3.76 -10.45
N GLN A 193 17.27 2.53 -10.79
CA GLN A 193 18.18 1.49 -11.25
C GLN A 193 19.36 1.26 -10.27
N ASP A 194 20.57 1.68 -10.64
CA ASP A 194 21.82 1.58 -9.88
C ASP A 194 22.12 2.82 -9.02
N ARG A 195 21.21 3.82 -9.03
CA ARG A 195 21.37 5.08 -8.30
C ARG A 195 20.40 5.20 -7.14
N ILE A 196 20.85 5.89 -6.09
CA ILE A 196 19.98 6.40 -5.02
C ILE A 196 20.01 7.93 -5.11
N LEU A 197 18.85 8.52 -5.34
CA LEU A 197 18.64 9.96 -5.35
C LEU A 197 18.12 10.39 -3.97
N CYS A 198 18.65 11.50 -3.46
CA CYS A 198 18.25 12.04 -2.16
C CYS A 198 17.86 13.51 -2.33
N TYR A 199 16.64 13.84 -1.93
CA TYR A 199 16.09 15.19 -1.99
C TYR A 199 15.77 15.69 -0.58
N ASP A 200 16.06 16.95 -0.30
CA ASP A 200 15.59 17.62 0.90
C ASP A 200 14.10 17.97 0.69
N VAL A 201 13.26 17.52 1.60
CA VAL A 201 11.79 17.75 1.56
C VAL A 201 11.32 18.46 2.83
N THR A 202 12.23 19.06 3.57
CA THR A 202 11.90 19.92 4.70
C THR A 202 11.16 21.18 4.22
N ALA A 203 10.07 21.54 4.91
CA ALA A 203 9.39 22.79 4.60
C ALA A 203 10.35 23.96 4.86
N THR A 204 10.61 24.79 3.85
CA THR A 204 11.24 26.10 4.04
C THR A 204 10.29 26.98 4.85
N LYS A 205 10.81 27.51 5.96
CA LYS A 205 10.08 28.47 6.81
C LYS A 205 9.85 29.77 6.07
#